data_a943889a1c0cdd78979bd2aefe4f476f
#
_entry.id   a943889a1c0cdd78979bd2aefe4f476f
#
_cell.length_a   1.000
_cell.length_b   1.000
_cell.length_c   1.000
_cell.angle_alpha   90.00
_cell.angle_beta   90.00
_cell.angle_gamma   90.00
#
_symmetry.space_group_name_H-M   'P 1'
#
loop_
_entity.id
_entity.type
_entity.pdbx_description
1 polymer ?
#
loop_
_entity_poly.entity_id
_entity_poly.type
_entity_poly.pdbx_seq_one_letter_code
_entity_poly.pdbx_strand_id
1 'polypeptide(L)'
;MEISSSIPQKYFTVLTEEAPNIDEIKVMLKSIGEIIPDTISNKNIISNITTDKKGNMFKGEWNLKVNNLNINIKLFKGKTSSIDYMLFDDNSKFEHGNASNALVILESTKTSDSSSRNTAVNQRIVKFTTYDTMYPESNAIKVMFWCDSIWNDKLTDTAIMGFRLMDTLDINMYSQHNGNIINMKEKYNILPFSSCDEIIKFKNSIKQKKGNISIRLSIIENIINISIKLDKGYGKDFGRISHDPNVGFLSAILNAFEKLTINPKKYIIKNHNIEQKYFDSNPKSKFWFSINEIDIEFEGCIIKDRPEIPERYFTLETEMTEKLATILYDQVLSYETIFSNHGGCALTYIKGHNDIILSVGQKMPRPDIVFRNDERKEIEIIEGKLERELSKGIKQLSDTHLKGFIGLLKQLYPDYTIKKGLCITISSIDCINKYSDIEFPVKFALDNEGYFILP
;
A
#
# COMPACT_ATOMS: atom_id res chain seq x y z
N MET A 1 -1.36 -3.27 -51.79
CA MET A 1 -2.33 -3.34 -50.69
C MET A 1 -1.59 -3.77 -49.45
N GLU A 2 -1.18 -2.83 -48.64
CA GLU A 2 -0.63 -3.13 -47.29
C GLU A 2 -1.81 -3.49 -46.41
N ILE A 3 -1.89 -4.74 -46.01
CA ILE A 3 -2.80 -5.17 -44.95
C ILE A 3 -2.19 -4.63 -43.66
N SER A 4 -2.61 -3.47 -43.22
CA SER A 4 -2.34 -3.02 -41.88
C SER A 4 -3.07 -3.96 -40.94
N SER A 5 -2.40 -4.99 -40.45
CA SER A 5 -2.90 -5.80 -39.35
C SER A 5 -3.01 -4.90 -38.13
N SER A 6 -4.20 -4.39 -37.87
CA SER A 6 -4.47 -3.69 -36.61
C SER A 6 -4.19 -4.64 -35.48
N ILE A 7 -3.24 -4.30 -34.62
CA ILE A 7 -2.97 -5.05 -33.38
C ILE A 7 -4.29 -5.15 -32.60
N PRO A 8 -4.72 -6.37 -32.22
CA PRO A 8 -6.00 -6.52 -31.52
C PRO A 8 -5.99 -5.74 -30.19
N GLN A 9 -7.10 -5.08 -29.90
CA GLN A 9 -7.30 -4.36 -28.66
C GLN A 9 -7.40 -5.38 -27.49
N LYS A 10 -6.73 -5.04 -26.38
CA LYS A 10 -6.79 -5.81 -25.12
C LYS A 10 -7.50 -4.97 -24.06
N TYR A 11 -8.35 -5.62 -23.30
CA TYR A 11 -9.17 -4.98 -22.27
C TYR A 11 -8.86 -5.60 -20.92
N PHE A 12 -8.65 -4.74 -19.92
CA PHE A 12 -8.36 -5.13 -18.55
C PHE A 12 -9.23 -4.35 -17.58
N THR A 13 -9.58 -4.99 -16.47
CA THR A 13 -10.18 -4.33 -15.32
C THR A 13 -9.22 -4.38 -14.14
N VAL A 14 -8.95 -3.21 -13.54
CA VAL A 14 -8.19 -3.08 -12.30
C VAL A 14 -9.15 -2.71 -11.17
N LEU A 15 -9.10 -3.47 -10.08
CA LEU A 15 -9.74 -3.09 -8.82
C LEU A 15 -8.68 -2.49 -7.91
N THR A 16 -8.98 -1.39 -7.24
CA THR A 16 -8.07 -0.71 -6.31
C THR A 16 -8.78 -0.22 -5.05
N GLU A 17 -8.11 -0.26 -3.89
CA GLU A 17 -8.65 0.29 -2.63
C GLU A 17 -8.67 1.82 -2.60
N GLU A 18 -7.89 2.47 -3.46
CA GLU A 18 -7.66 3.92 -3.45
C GLU A 18 -7.58 4.50 -4.86
N ALA A 19 -7.39 5.80 -4.98
CA ALA A 19 -7.15 6.41 -6.28
C ALA A 19 -5.92 5.78 -6.94
N PRO A 20 -6.01 5.34 -8.22
CA PRO A 20 -4.96 4.58 -8.86
C PRO A 20 -3.71 5.43 -9.10
N ASN A 21 -2.57 4.76 -9.10
CA ASN A 21 -1.30 5.34 -9.50
C ASN A 21 -0.73 4.53 -10.68
N ILE A 22 -0.13 5.22 -11.62
CA ILE A 22 0.38 4.63 -12.86
C ILE A 22 1.48 3.61 -12.63
N ASP A 23 2.30 3.78 -11.60
CA ASP A 23 3.45 2.90 -11.35
C ASP A 23 2.99 1.51 -10.90
N GLU A 24 1.94 1.41 -10.07
CA GLU A 24 1.31 0.14 -9.70
C GLU A 24 0.71 -0.56 -10.92
N ILE A 25 0.04 0.20 -11.80
CA ILE A 25 -0.54 -0.34 -13.03
C ILE A 25 0.55 -0.84 -13.98
N LYS A 26 1.65 -0.08 -14.15
CA LYS A 26 2.81 -0.50 -14.95
C LYS A 26 3.41 -1.82 -14.44
N VAL A 27 3.58 -1.94 -13.13
CA VAL A 27 4.15 -3.16 -12.53
C VAL A 27 3.24 -4.36 -12.72
N MET A 28 1.92 -4.20 -12.53
CA MET A 28 0.96 -5.30 -12.76
C MET A 28 0.98 -5.76 -14.22
N LEU A 29 0.92 -4.85 -15.17
CA LEU A 29 0.93 -5.18 -16.60
C LEU A 29 2.26 -5.78 -17.02
N LYS A 30 3.39 -5.27 -16.54
CA LYS A 30 4.71 -5.86 -16.76
C LYS A 30 4.77 -7.31 -16.28
N SER A 31 4.10 -7.63 -15.19
CA SER A 31 4.08 -9.00 -14.63
C SER A 31 3.38 -10.02 -15.54
N ILE A 32 2.51 -9.57 -16.43
CA ILE A 32 1.83 -10.40 -17.45
C ILE A 32 2.42 -10.21 -18.86
N GLY A 33 3.58 -9.56 -18.98
CA GLY A 33 4.25 -9.34 -20.26
C GLY A 33 3.72 -8.16 -21.09
N GLU A 34 2.83 -7.33 -20.53
CA GLU A 34 2.37 -6.11 -21.17
C GLU A 34 3.24 -4.93 -20.77
N ILE A 35 3.45 -3.98 -21.69
CA ILE A 35 4.33 -2.84 -21.46
C ILE A 35 3.58 -1.53 -21.65
N ILE A 36 3.63 -0.67 -20.65
CA ILE A 36 3.24 0.73 -20.76
C ILE A 36 4.50 1.58 -20.93
N PRO A 37 4.55 2.47 -21.93
CA PRO A 37 5.68 3.38 -22.12
C PRO A 37 5.95 4.24 -20.88
N ASP A 38 7.22 4.56 -20.62
CA ASP A 38 7.61 5.39 -19.47
C ASP A 38 7.07 6.81 -19.54
N THR A 39 6.77 7.30 -20.75
CA THR A 39 6.13 8.60 -20.99
C THR A 39 4.71 8.72 -20.41
N ILE A 40 4.06 7.59 -20.11
CA ILE A 40 2.73 7.56 -19.51
C ILE A 40 2.85 7.82 -18.00
N SER A 41 2.07 8.78 -17.55
CA SER A 41 2.04 9.28 -16.15
C SER A 41 0.61 9.25 -15.59
N ASN A 42 0.43 9.65 -14.35
CA ASN A 42 -0.89 9.80 -13.72
C ASN A 42 -1.84 10.74 -14.49
N LYS A 43 -1.30 11.67 -15.29
CA LYS A 43 -2.10 12.55 -16.16
C LYS A 43 -2.90 11.80 -17.23
N ASN A 44 -2.48 10.59 -17.57
CA ASN A 44 -3.15 9.73 -18.55
C ASN A 44 -4.27 8.87 -17.95
N ILE A 45 -4.37 8.82 -16.61
CA ILE A 45 -5.45 8.13 -15.90
C ILE A 45 -6.62 9.09 -15.78
N ILE A 46 -7.65 8.91 -16.61
CA ILE A 46 -8.79 9.83 -16.68
C ILE A 46 -9.88 9.37 -15.73
N SER A 47 -10.21 10.24 -14.77
CA SER A 47 -11.31 10.00 -13.84
C SER A 47 -12.67 10.13 -14.52
N ASN A 48 -13.61 9.27 -14.14
CA ASN A 48 -14.98 9.36 -14.62
C ASN A 48 -15.74 10.40 -13.79
N ILE A 49 -15.83 11.61 -14.33
CA ILE A 49 -16.49 12.75 -13.70
C ILE A 49 -17.76 13.06 -14.47
N THR A 50 -18.85 13.18 -13.76
CA THR A 50 -20.13 13.68 -14.29
C THR A 50 -20.53 14.95 -13.56
N THR A 51 -21.31 15.79 -14.22
CA THR A 51 -21.84 17.03 -13.64
C THR A 51 -23.33 16.86 -13.38
N ASP A 52 -23.81 17.31 -12.25
CA ASP A 52 -25.21 17.44 -11.94
C ASP A 52 -25.52 18.80 -11.27
N LYS A 53 -26.73 18.94 -10.68
CA LYS A 53 -27.16 20.20 -10.05
C LYS A 53 -26.32 20.63 -8.85
N LYS A 54 -25.64 19.69 -8.18
CA LYS A 54 -24.75 19.97 -7.04
C LYS A 54 -23.33 20.32 -7.48
N GLY A 55 -22.92 19.92 -8.68
CA GLY A 55 -21.57 20.16 -9.19
C GLY A 55 -20.92 18.93 -9.79
N ASN A 56 -19.59 18.81 -9.64
CA ASN A 56 -18.86 17.68 -10.16
C ASN A 56 -19.02 16.45 -9.26
N MET A 57 -19.27 15.30 -9.87
CA MET A 57 -19.42 14.02 -9.18
C MET A 57 -18.40 13.00 -9.68
N PHE A 58 -17.69 12.37 -8.76
CA PHE A 58 -16.75 11.29 -9.01
C PHE A 58 -17.42 9.94 -8.73
N LYS A 59 -17.33 9.02 -9.67
CA LYS A 59 -18.01 7.70 -9.56
C LYS A 59 -17.15 6.56 -9.04
N GLY A 60 -15.93 6.83 -8.59
CA GLY A 60 -15.00 5.77 -8.18
C GLY A 60 -14.47 4.95 -9.36
N GLU A 61 -14.41 5.55 -10.55
CA GLU A 61 -13.95 4.90 -11.78
C GLU A 61 -12.95 5.78 -12.53
N TRP A 62 -11.97 5.15 -13.15
CA TRP A 62 -11.00 5.79 -14.05
C TRP A 62 -10.79 4.93 -15.29
N ASN A 63 -10.27 5.54 -16.33
CA ASN A 63 -9.87 4.86 -17.56
C ASN A 63 -8.45 5.22 -17.93
N LEU A 64 -7.70 4.24 -18.41
CA LEU A 64 -6.38 4.43 -19.02
C LEU A 64 -6.37 3.75 -20.38
N LYS A 65 -6.04 4.51 -21.42
CA LYS A 65 -5.87 3.99 -22.79
C LYS A 65 -4.44 4.24 -23.23
N VAL A 66 -3.74 3.17 -23.57
CA VAL A 66 -2.34 3.23 -24.01
C VAL A 66 -2.13 2.21 -25.10
N ASN A 67 -1.72 2.65 -26.30
CA ASN A 67 -1.54 1.79 -27.48
C ASN A 67 -2.82 0.94 -27.75
N ASN A 68 -2.67 -0.38 -27.68
CA ASN A 68 -3.77 -1.33 -27.81
C ASN A 68 -4.39 -1.77 -26.48
N LEU A 69 -3.98 -1.16 -25.35
CA LEU A 69 -4.49 -1.50 -24.03
C LEU A 69 -5.61 -0.53 -23.63
N ASN A 70 -6.72 -1.07 -23.18
CA ASN A 70 -7.83 -0.36 -22.57
C ASN A 70 -8.02 -0.88 -21.15
N ILE A 71 -7.80 -0.03 -20.15
CA ILE A 71 -7.81 -0.41 -18.75
C ILE A 71 -8.92 0.37 -18.04
N ASN A 72 -9.91 -0.35 -17.55
CA ASN A 72 -10.96 0.20 -16.71
C ASN A 72 -10.56 -0.02 -15.24
N ILE A 73 -10.48 1.05 -14.48
CA ILE A 73 -10.04 1.01 -13.09
C ILE A 73 -11.25 1.36 -12.23
N LYS A 74 -11.52 0.53 -11.22
CA LYS A 74 -12.67 0.70 -10.32
C LYS A 74 -12.22 0.72 -8.88
N LEU A 75 -12.77 1.66 -8.13
CA LEU A 75 -12.57 1.69 -6.69
C LEU A 75 -13.21 0.47 -6.07
N PHE A 76 -12.40 -0.22 -5.25
CA PHE A 76 -12.81 -1.35 -4.47
C PHE A 76 -12.22 -1.17 -3.09
N LYS A 77 -13.04 -1.07 -2.06
CA LYS A 77 -12.55 -0.98 -0.71
C LYS A 77 -12.83 -2.25 0.04
N GLY A 78 -11.76 -2.89 0.46
CA GLY A 78 -11.80 -4.04 1.32
C GLY A 78 -11.92 -3.70 2.79
N LYS A 79 -12.36 -4.66 3.58
CA LYS A 79 -12.10 -4.68 5.01
C LYS A 79 -10.59 -4.81 5.20
N THR A 80 -10.11 -4.47 6.34
CA THR A 80 -8.73 -4.27 6.82
C THR A 80 -7.58 -5.17 6.31
N SER A 81 -7.74 -5.93 5.26
CA SER A 81 -6.74 -6.86 4.72
C SER A 81 -6.93 -7.20 3.26
N SER A 82 -7.71 -6.40 2.54
CA SER A 82 -7.76 -6.51 1.08
C SER A 82 -6.40 -6.23 0.47
N ILE A 83 -6.17 -6.87 -0.65
CA ILE A 83 -5.07 -6.57 -1.55
C ILE A 83 -5.28 -5.16 -2.12
N ASP A 84 -4.24 -4.37 -2.23
CA ASP A 84 -4.35 -2.98 -2.69
C ASP A 84 -4.83 -2.87 -4.14
N TYR A 85 -4.37 -3.79 -5.02
CA TYR A 85 -4.77 -3.84 -6.42
C TYR A 85 -4.99 -5.27 -6.91
N MET A 86 -5.97 -5.45 -7.80
CA MET A 86 -6.21 -6.72 -8.52
C MET A 86 -6.42 -6.43 -10.01
N LEU A 87 -5.77 -7.19 -10.87
CA LEU A 87 -5.91 -7.10 -12.34
C LEU A 87 -6.67 -8.29 -12.88
N PHE A 88 -7.66 -8.03 -13.72
CA PHE A 88 -8.46 -9.04 -14.39
C PHE A 88 -8.40 -8.84 -15.91
N ASP A 89 -8.43 -9.94 -16.66
CA ASP A 89 -8.79 -9.90 -18.06
C ASP A 89 -10.29 -9.59 -18.19
N ASP A 90 -10.67 -8.70 -19.09
CA ASP A 90 -12.06 -8.31 -19.30
C ASP A 90 -12.95 -9.46 -19.79
N ASN A 91 -12.33 -10.50 -20.37
CA ASN A 91 -13.00 -11.74 -20.74
C ASN A 91 -13.34 -12.63 -19.52
N SER A 92 -12.61 -12.49 -18.44
CA SER A 92 -12.92 -13.09 -17.15
C SER A 92 -13.80 -12.12 -16.39
N LYS A 93 -15.12 -12.26 -16.48
CA LYS A 93 -16.04 -11.43 -15.71
C LYS A 93 -15.69 -11.54 -14.23
N PHE A 94 -15.32 -10.43 -13.63
CA PHE A 94 -15.28 -10.32 -12.18
C PHE A 94 -16.70 -10.57 -11.67
N GLU A 95 -16.94 -11.78 -11.21
CA GLU A 95 -18.16 -12.10 -10.48
C GLU A 95 -18.02 -11.52 -9.07
N HIS A 96 -19.03 -10.80 -8.66
CA HIS A 96 -19.10 -10.11 -7.38
C HIS A 96 -18.66 -11.02 -6.22
N GLY A 97 -17.65 -10.62 -5.47
CA GLY A 97 -17.09 -11.40 -4.36
C GLY A 97 -16.09 -12.51 -4.72
N ASN A 98 -15.84 -12.80 -6.00
CA ASN A 98 -14.89 -13.83 -6.41
C ASN A 98 -13.65 -13.24 -7.09
N ALA A 99 -12.52 -13.28 -6.42
CA ALA A 99 -11.24 -12.84 -6.93
C ALA A 99 -10.34 -13.98 -7.46
N SER A 100 -10.87 -15.22 -7.58
CA SER A 100 -10.10 -16.39 -8.03
C SER A 100 -9.52 -16.23 -9.45
N ASN A 101 -10.18 -15.45 -10.30
CA ASN A 101 -9.79 -15.20 -11.68
C ASN A 101 -8.84 -14.01 -11.87
N ALA A 102 -8.32 -13.44 -10.78
CA ALA A 102 -7.34 -12.38 -10.91
C ALA A 102 -6.10 -12.88 -11.64
N LEU A 103 -5.59 -12.08 -12.60
CA LEU A 103 -4.32 -12.34 -13.27
C LEU A 103 -3.14 -11.94 -12.39
N VAL A 104 -3.28 -10.80 -11.70
CA VAL A 104 -2.27 -10.25 -10.80
C VAL A 104 -2.95 -9.72 -9.56
N ILE A 105 -2.34 -9.96 -8.41
CA ILE A 105 -2.65 -9.28 -7.16
C ILE A 105 -1.41 -8.52 -6.70
N LEU A 106 -1.59 -7.25 -6.32
CA LEU A 106 -0.49 -6.39 -5.95
C LEU A 106 -0.74 -5.71 -4.62
N GLU A 107 0.29 -5.74 -3.78
CA GLU A 107 0.38 -4.99 -2.53
C GLU A 107 1.43 -3.91 -2.67
N SER A 108 1.07 -2.66 -2.43
CA SER A 108 1.93 -1.50 -2.58
C SER A 108 2.32 -0.88 -1.24
N THR A 109 3.52 -0.32 -1.17
CA THR A 109 3.97 0.41 0.03
C THR A 109 5.09 1.39 -0.29
N LYS A 110 5.16 2.48 0.47
CA LYS A 110 6.22 3.49 0.40
C LYS A 110 7.28 3.31 1.50
N THR A 111 7.61 2.08 1.87
CA THR A 111 8.61 1.82 2.92
C THR A 111 10.00 1.72 2.34
N SER A 112 11.01 2.17 3.10
CA SER A 112 12.43 2.02 2.78
C SER A 112 13.14 1.16 3.83
N ASP A 113 14.34 0.66 3.50
CA ASP A 113 15.16 -0.19 4.40
C ASP A 113 15.60 0.51 5.69
N SER A 114 15.70 1.83 5.69
CA SER A 114 16.21 2.61 6.81
C SER A 114 15.24 2.84 7.97
N SER A 115 13.98 2.45 7.82
CA SER A 115 12.96 2.79 8.81
C SER A 115 12.60 1.62 9.72
N SER A 116 12.09 1.94 10.90
CA SER A 116 11.41 0.99 11.80
C SER A 116 10.23 0.25 11.13
N ARG A 117 9.92 0.56 9.88
CA ARG A 117 8.86 0.01 9.05
C ARG A 117 9.28 -1.25 8.26
N ASN A 118 10.52 -1.71 8.34
CA ASN A 118 10.95 -3.02 7.77
C ASN A 118 10.05 -4.18 8.19
N THR A 119 9.32 -4.00 9.29
CA THR A 119 8.34 -4.96 9.78
C THR A 119 7.05 -4.98 8.96
N ALA A 120 6.75 -3.90 8.23
CA ALA A 120 5.57 -3.84 7.37
C ALA A 120 5.63 -4.86 6.21
N VAL A 121 6.83 -5.21 5.75
CA VAL A 121 7.04 -6.27 4.75
C VAL A 121 6.36 -7.57 5.18
N ASN A 122 6.57 -7.99 6.42
CA ASN A 122 6.01 -9.24 6.95
C ASN A 122 4.48 -9.19 7.08
N GLN A 123 3.93 -8.03 7.43
CA GLN A 123 2.47 -7.85 7.50
C GLN A 123 1.81 -7.90 6.12
N ARG A 124 2.53 -7.52 5.07
CA ARG A 124 2.03 -7.53 3.72
C ARG A 124 2.03 -8.93 3.10
N ILE A 125 3.01 -9.76 3.44
CA ILE A 125 3.04 -11.18 3.03
C ILE A 125 1.74 -11.88 3.46
N VAL A 126 1.20 -11.55 4.64
CA VAL A 126 -0.05 -12.13 5.15
C VAL A 126 -1.23 -11.93 4.20
N LYS A 127 -1.30 -10.82 3.49
CA LYS A 127 -2.37 -10.58 2.53
C LYS A 127 -2.32 -11.59 1.37
N PHE A 128 -1.14 -11.86 0.85
CA PHE A 128 -0.94 -12.86 -0.20
C PHE A 128 -1.27 -14.28 0.26
N THR A 129 -0.80 -14.65 1.45
CA THR A 129 -1.08 -15.98 2.00
C THR A 129 -2.57 -16.15 2.32
N THR A 130 -3.24 -15.08 2.74
CA THR A 130 -4.70 -15.09 2.90
C THR A 130 -5.41 -15.28 1.57
N TYR A 131 -4.96 -14.59 0.52
CA TYR A 131 -5.50 -14.76 -0.82
C TYR A 131 -5.35 -16.22 -1.29
N ASP A 132 -4.15 -16.80 -1.20
CA ASP A 132 -3.90 -18.20 -1.58
C ASP A 132 -4.81 -19.17 -0.81
N THR A 133 -5.07 -18.88 0.46
CA THR A 133 -5.93 -19.70 1.29
C THR A 133 -7.43 -19.56 0.92
N MET A 134 -7.85 -18.37 0.52
CA MET A 134 -9.23 -18.12 0.07
C MET A 134 -9.50 -18.65 -1.33
N TYR A 135 -8.49 -18.65 -2.19
CA TYR A 135 -8.56 -19.03 -3.59
C TYR A 135 -7.45 -20.01 -3.95
N PRO A 136 -7.48 -21.24 -3.42
CA PRO A 136 -6.40 -22.23 -3.60
C PRO A 136 -6.18 -22.63 -5.06
N GLU A 137 -7.21 -22.51 -5.90
CA GLU A 137 -7.13 -22.81 -7.34
C GLU A 137 -6.65 -21.61 -8.18
N SER A 138 -6.40 -20.47 -7.55
CA SER A 138 -5.99 -19.27 -8.29
C SER A 138 -4.52 -19.35 -8.70
N ASN A 139 -4.26 -18.98 -9.95
CA ASN A 139 -2.91 -18.83 -10.51
C ASN A 139 -2.48 -17.36 -10.59
N ALA A 140 -3.07 -16.48 -9.79
CA ALA A 140 -2.74 -15.06 -9.79
C ALA A 140 -1.25 -14.83 -9.50
N ILE A 141 -0.62 -14.00 -10.32
CA ILE A 141 0.75 -13.54 -10.08
C ILE A 141 0.74 -12.61 -8.88
N LYS A 142 1.49 -12.93 -7.85
CA LYS A 142 1.63 -12.13 -6.63
C LYS A 142 2.75 -11.12 -6.78
N VAL A 143 2.46 -9.86 -6.48
CA VAL A 143 3.41 -8.75 -6.64
C VAL A 143 3.47 -7.89 -5.40
N MET A 144 4.63 -7.80 -4.78
CA MET A 144 4.96 -6.80 -3.77
C MET A 144 5.67 -5.63 -4.43
N PHE A 145 5.16 -4.42 -4.26
CA PHE A 145 5.69 -3.22 -4.87
C PHE A 145 6.03 -2.14 -3.84
N TRP A 146 7.26 -1.64 -3.91
CA TRP A 146 7.72 -0.51 -3.10
C TRP A 146 7.77 0.75 -3.97
N CYS A 147 6.71 1.54 -3.90
CA CYS A 147 6.57 2.79 -4.63
C CYS A 147 7.47 3.88 -4.02
N ASP A 148 8.19 4.61 -4.87
CA ASP A 148 9.06 5.73 -4.46
C ASP A 148 10.01 5.40 -3.29
N SER A 149 10.57 4.20 -3.26
CA SER A 149 11.39 3.73 -2.17
C SER A 149 12.89 3.79 -2.49
N ILE A 150 13.67 4.31 -1.54
CA ILE A 150 15.13 4.30 -1.61
C ILE A 150 15.66 3.15 -0.77
N TRP A 151 16.40 2.25 -1.38
CA TRP A 151 16.99 1.09 -0.74
C TRP A 151 18.50 1.21 -0.67
N ASN A 152 19.05 0.83 0.50
CA ASN A 152 20.50 0.77 0.68
C ASN A 152 21.12 -0.35 -0.17
N ASP A 153 22.37 -0.22 -0.50
CA ASP A 153 23.10 -1.27 -1.24
C ASP A 153 23.19 -2.58 -0.44
N LYS A 154 23.20 -2.48 0.88
CA LYS A 154 23.19 -3.65 1.77
C LYS A 154 21.89 -3.71 2.57
N LEU A 155 21.15 -4.80 2.39
CA LEU A 155 19.93 -5.08 3.15
C LEU A 155 20.23 -5.47 4.60
N THR A 156 19.28 -5.18 5.48
CA THR A 156 19.29 -5.71 6.84
C THR A 156 18.89 -7.20 6.85
N ASP A 157 19.32 -7.97 7.84
CA ASP A 157 18.96 -9.39 7.97
C ASP A 157 17.44 -9.61 8.02
N THR A 158 16.70 -8.67 8.61
CA THR A 158 15.23 -8.71 8.64
C THR A 158 14.63 -8.53 7.24
N ALA A 159 15.17 -7.63 6.43
CA ALA A 159 14.73 -7.42 5.05
C ALA A 159 15.09 -8.65 4.18
N ILE A 160 16.31 -9.17 4.33
CA ILE A 160 16.74 -10.41 3.65
C ILE A 160 15.79 -11.57 3.96
N MET A 161 15.45 -11.76 5.24
CA MET A 161 14.50 -12.79 5.63
C MET A 161 13.14 -12.61 4.97
N GLY A 162 12.60 -11.39 5.00
CA GLY A 162 11.32 -11.06 4.35
C GLY A 162 11.34 -11.32 2.85
N PHE A 163 12.40 -10.89 2.16
CA PHE A 163 12.55 -11.09 0.72
C PHE A 163 12.70 -12.58 0.36
N ARG A 164 13.47 -13.32 1.14
CA ARG A 164 13.61 -14.79 0.95
C ARG A 164 12.28 -15.51 1.17
N LEU A 165 11.49 -15.12 2.16
CA LEU A 165 10.14 -15.65 2.37
C LEU A 165 9.22 -15.33 1.20
N MET A 166 9.25 -14.09 0.69
CA MET A 166 8.48 -13.71 -0.49
C MET A 166 8.85 -14.56 -1.70
N ASP A 167 10.14 -14.72 -1.96
CA ASP A 167 10.62 -15.57 -3.07
C ASP A 167 10.21 -17.04 -2.89
N THR A 168 10.25 -17.56 -1.65
CA THR A 168 9.76 -18.90 -1.32
C THR A 168 8.27 -19.05 -1.61
N LEU A 169 7.48 -17.98 -1.44
CA LEU A 169 6.04 -17.94 -1.65
C LEU A 169 5.63 -17.49 -3.08
N ASP A 170 6.57 -17.45 -4.02
CA ASP A 170 6.39 -16.97 -5.41
C ASP A 170 5.81 -15.55 -5.49
N ILE A 171 6.20 -14.69 -4.57
CA ILE A 171 5.83 -13.27 -4.60
C ILE A 171 6.92 -12.51 -5.35
N ASN A 172 6.60 -11.94 -6.50
CA ASN A 172 7.49 -11.07 -7.25
C ASN A 172 7.72 -9.76 -6.50
N MET A 173 8.94 -9.25 -6.55
CA MET A 173 9.35 -8.10 -5.76
C MET A 173 9.88 -7.00 -6.67
N TYR A 174 9.19 -5.87 -6.70
CA TYR A 174 9.61 -4.69 -7.47
C TYR A 174 9.69 -3.46 -6.58
N SER A 175 10.62 -2.57 -6.90
CA SER A 175 10.72 -1.24 -6.31
C SER A 175 10.80 -0.21 -7.43
N GLN A 176 10.21 0.96 -7.19
CA GLN A 176 10.30 2.08 -8.11
C GLN A 176 11.02 3.23 -7.42
N HIS A 177 11.95 3.84 -8.13
CA HIS A 177 12.63 5.04 -7.72
C HIS A 177 12.98 5.89 -8.96
N ASN A 178 12.61 7.16 -8.95
CA ASN A 178 12.82 8.07 -10.08
C ASN A 178 12.30 7.52 -11.42
N GLY A 179 11.09 6.93 -11.42
CA GLY A 179 10.47 6.35 -12.60
C GLY A 179 11.00 4.98 -13.03
N ASN A 180 12.11 4.50 -12.45
CA ASN A 180 12.69 3.20 -12.81
C ASN A 180 12.12 2.08 -11.93
N ILE A 181 11.57 1.05 -12.56
CA ILE A 181 11.08 -0.17 -11.88
C ILE A 181 12.20 -1.20 -11.83
N ILE A 182 12.63 -1.53 -10.63
CA ILE A 182 13.75 -2.42 -10.33
C ILE A 182 13.22 -3.75 -9.77
N ASN A 183 13.68 -4.87 -10.31
CA ASN A 183 13.45 -6.18 -9.73
C ASN A 183 14.36 -6.37 -8.50
N MET A 184 13.76 -6.48 -7.33
CA MET A 184 14.48 -6.55 -6.06
C MET A 184 15.18 -7.90 -5.87
N LYS A 185 14.63 -8.98 -6.41
CA LYS A 185 15.26 -10.29 -6.39
C LYS A 185 16.59 -10.28 -7.15
N GLU A 186 16.59 -9.71 -8.33
CA GLU A 186 17.80 -9.58 -9.17
C GLU A 186 18.81 -8.62 -8.55
N LYS A 187 18.36 -7.43 -8.13
CA LYS A 187 19.23 -6.40 -7.54
C LYS A 187 20.03 -6.92 -6.34
N TYR A 188 19.42 -7.71 -5.48
CA TYR A 188 20.03 -8.17 -4.23
C TYR A 188 20.40 -9.66 -4.26
N ASN A 189 20.31 -10.31 -5.40
CA ASN A 189 20.58 -11.74 -5.57
C ASN A 189 19.86 -12.60 -4.50
N ILE A 190 18.56 -12.36 -4.34
CA ILE A 190 17.73 -13.07 -3.37
C ILE A 190 17.47 -14.48 -3.83
N LEU A 191 17.71 -15.44 -2.94
CA LEU A 191 17.42 -16.84 -3.15
C LEU A 191 16.33 -17.31 -2.18
N PRO A 192 15.37 -18.14 -2.61
CA PRO A 192 14.35 -18.68 -1.74
C PRO A 192 14.97 -19.56 -0.65
N PHE A 193 14.22 -19.85 0.38
CA PHE A 193 14.60 -20.87 1.34
C PHE A 193 14.43 -22.27 0.71
N SER A 194 15.36 -23.14 1.00
CA SER A 194 15.37 -24.53 0.47
C SER A 194 14.72 -25.54 1.43
N SER A 195 14.57 -25.20 2.70
CA SER A 195 14.02 -26.08 3.72
C SER A 195 13.47 -25.33 4.95
N CYS A 196 12.59 -25.99 5.71
CA CYS A 196 12.10 -25.47 6.98
C CYS A 196 13.24 -25.24 7.99
N ASP A 197 14.23 -26.12 8.02
CA ASP A 197 15.38 -25.99 8.92
C ASP A 197 16.20 -24.73 8.62
N GLU A 198 16.37 -24.41 7.34
CA GLU A 198 17.04 -23.17 6.94
C GLU A 198 16.28 -21.93 7.41
N ILE A 199 14.95 -21.90 7.25
CA ILE A 199 14.10 -20.81 7.74
C ILE A 199 14.27 -20.66 9.26
N ILE A 200 14.21 -21.75 10.01
CA ILE A 200 14.32 -21.71 11.47
C ILE A 200 15.70 -21.21 11.90
N LYS A 201 16.76 -21.74 11.31
CA LYS A 201 18.14 -21.30 11.60
C LYS A 201 18.30 -19.82 11.32
N PHE A 202 17.85 -19.34 10.15
CA PHE A 202 17.95 -17.95 9.79
C PHE A 202 17.10 -17.05 10.74
N LYS A 203 15.85 -17.45 11.03
CA LYS A 203 14.97 -16.72 11.97
C LYS A 203 15.59 -16.60 13.36
N ASN A 204 16.20 -17.67 13.85
CA ASN A 204 16.82 -17.68 15.17
C ASN A 204 18.15 -16.88 15.24
N SER A 205 18.83 -16.69 14.13
CA SER A 205 20.04 -15.87 14.03
C SER A 205 19.75 -14.36 14.03
N ILE A 206 18.54 -13.96 13.60
CA ILE A 206 18.16 -12.57 13.54
C ILE A 206 17.77 -12.06 14.93
N LYS A 207 18.35 -10.93 15.32
CA LYS A 207 17.93 -10.23 16.54
C LYS A 207 16.46 -9.85 16.43
N GLN A 208 15.61 -10.42 17.28
CA GLN A 208 14.20 -10.07 17.32
C GLN A 208 14.04 -8.57 17.57
N LYS A 209 13.23 -7.92 16.74
CA LYS A 209 12.83 -6.54 17.01
C LYS A 209 11.97 -6.52 18.28
N LYS A 210 12.05 -5.43 19.04
CA LYS A 210 11.11 -5.15 20.13
C LYS A 210 9.71 -5.07 19.55
N GLY A 211 8.98 -6.16 19.60
CA GLY A 211 7.56 -6.27 19.34
C GLY A 211 6.84 -6.51 20.67
N ASN A 212 5.53 -6.54 20.63
CA ASN A 212 4.72 -6.92 21.79
C ASN A 212 4.77 -8.44 22.03
N ILE A 213 5.14 -9.18 20.99
CA ILE A 213 5.12 -10.64 20.98
C ILE A 213 6.50 -11.17 20.60
N SER A 214 7.00 -12.14 21.34
CA SER A 214 8.15 -12.92 20.95
C SER A 214 7.72 -14.29 20.44
N ILE A 215 8.39 -14.75 19.40
CA ILE A 215 8.11 -16.04 18.75
C ILE A 215 9.40 -16.85 18.70
N ARG A 216 9.32 -18.09 19.16
CA ARG A 216 10.39 -19.09 19.05
C ARG A 216 9.90 -20.27 18.22
N LEU A 217 10.75 -20.75 17.35
CA LEU A 217 10.49 -21.88 16.46
C LEU A 217 11.50 -22.98 16.73
N SER A 218 11.03 -24.22 16.80
CA SER A 218 11.90 -25.40 16.89
C SER A 218 11.24 -26.59 16.19
N ILE A 219 12.05 -27.54 15.72
CA ILE A 219 11.58 -28.83 15.20
C ILE A 219 12.04 -29.90 16.20
N ILE A 220 11.09 -30.69 16.69
CA ILE A 220 11.33 -31.82 17.57
C ILE A 220 10.53 -32.99 17.02
N GLU A 221 11.18 -34.10 16.71
CA GLU A 221 10.53 -35.32 16.20
C GLU A 221 9.59 -35.07 14.98
N ASN A 222 10.03 -34.27 14.04
CA ASN A 222 9.23 -33.83 12.88
C ASN A 222 7.99 -32.97 13.20
N ILE A 223 7.85 -32.53 14.44
CA ILE A 223 6.81 -31.59 14.88
C ILE A 223 7.40 -30.20 14.93
N ILE A 224 6.72 -29.24 14.31
CA ILE A 224 7.10 -27.84 14.39
C ILE A 224 6.45 -27.23 15.62
N ASN A 225 7.29 -26.91 16.61
CA ASN A 225 6.86 -26.26 17.84
C ASN A 225 7.03 -24.75 17.74
N ILE A 226 5.93 -24.03 17.95
CA ILE A 226 5.85 -22.57 17.89
C ILE A 226 5.42 -22.07 19.27
N SER A 227 6.30 -21.32 19.93
CA SER A 227 6.01 -20.68 21.20
C SER A 227 5.76 -19.19 20.98
N ILE A 228 4.58 -18.74 21.33
CA ILE A 228 4.17 -17.34 21.26
C ILE A 228 4.04 -16.79 22.67
N LYS A 229 4.78 -15.74 22.99
CA LYS A 229 4.79 -15.13 24.31
C LYS A 229 4.63 -13.61 24.20
N LEU A 230 3.83 -13.06 25.12
CA LEU A 230 3.73 -11.64 25.34
C LEU A 230 4.93 -11.14 26.13
N ASP A 231 5.64 -10.15 25.61
CA ASP A 231 6.78 -9.55 26.30
C ASP A 231 6.32 -8.60 27.43
N LYS A 232 6.95 -8.71 28.59
CA LYS A 232 6.66 -7.86 29.75
C LYS A 232 6.96 -6.39 29.44
N GLY A 233 6.04 -5.51 29.74
CA GLY A 233 6.22 -4.06 29.64
C GLY A 233 5.32 -3.37 28.61
N TYR A 234 4.56 -4.10 27.84
CA TYR A 234 3.51 -3.52 27.01
C TYR A 234 2.20 -3.47 27.80
N GLY A 235 1.92 -2.28 28.32
CA GLY A 235 0.65 -2.00 29.00
C GLY A 235 -0.50 -1.87 28.01
N LYS A 236 -1.65 -1.86 28.53
CA LYS A 236 -3.04 -1.61 28.13
C LYS A 236 -3.44 -1.39 26.64
N ASP A 237 -2.50 -1.12 25.70
CA ASP A 237 -2.78 -0.85 24.28
C ASP A 237 -2.71 -2.09 23.38
N PHE A 238 -3.30 -3.18 23.84
CA PHE A 238 -3.33 -4.45 23.12
C PHE A 238 -4.23 -4.49 21.87
N GLY A 239 -4.98 -3.46 21.59
CA GLY A 239 -5.79 -3.36 20.36
C GLY A 239 -5.03 -3.50 19.04
N ARG A 240 -3.70 -3.72 19.09
CA ARG A 240 -2.81 -3.74 17.93
C ARG A 240 -1.93 -4.99 17.78
N ILE A 241 -2.31 -6.13 18.34
CA ILE A 241 -1.62 -7.40 18.04
C ILE A 241 -1.57 -7.64 16.53
N SER A 242 -2.60 -7.21 15.79
CA SER A 242 -2.67 -7.26 14.33
C SER A 242 -1.55 -6.52 13.61
N HIS A 243 -0.94 -5.58 14.26
CA HIS A 243 0.18 -4.83 13.71
C HIS A 243 1.53 -5.27 14.30
N ASP A 244 1.53 -6.33 15.12
CA ASP A 244 2.80 -6.85 15.62
C ASP A 244 3.56 -7.53 14.47
N PRO A 245 4.77 -7.04 14.19
CA PRO A 245 5.56 -7.55 13.08
C PRO A 245 5.93 -9.03 13.23
N ASN A 246 6.05 -9.52 14.45
CA ASN A 246 6.44 -10.90 14.70
C ASN A 246 5.31 -11.88 14.36
N VAL A 247 4.05 -11.44 14.48
CA VAL A 247 2.90 -12.29 14.13
C VAL A 247 2.71 -12.39 12.63
N GLY A 248 2.79 -11.28 11.91
CA GLY A 248 2.80 -11.30 10.44
C GLY A 248 3.94 -12.19 9.91
N PHE A 249 5.08 -12.13 10.58
CA PHE A 249 6.24 -12.97 10.28
C PHE A 249 5.96 -14.45 10.48
N LEU A 250 5.27 -14.81 11.55
CA LEU A 250 4.88 -16.19 11.82
C LEU A 250 3.97 -16.74 10.71
N SER A 251 2.96 -16.00 10.31
CA SER A 251 2.07 -16.43 9.22
C SER A 251 2.85 -16.69 7.93
N ALA A 252 3.75 -15.79 7.54
CA ALA A 252 4.60 -15.98 6.37
C ALA A 252 5.48 -17.23 6.47
N ILE A 253 6.07 -17.48 7.64
CA ILE A 253 6.90 -18.68 7.90
C ILE A 253 6.07 -19.96 7.78
N LEU A 254 4.88 -19.99 8.37
CA LEU A 254 4.03 -21.19 8.31
C LEU A 254 3.62 -21.52 6.88
N ASN A 255 3.22 -20.53 6.10
CA ASN A 255 2.89 -20.75 4.69
C ASN A 255 4.13 -21.18 3.87
N ALA A 256 5.31 -20.67 4.18
CA ALA A 256 6.54 -21.13 3.55
C ALA A 256 6.88 -22.60 3.95
N PHE A 257 6.58 -23.00 5.18
CA PHE A 257 6.72 -24.38 5.60
C PHE A 257 5.79 -25.32 4.82
N GLU A 258 4.53 -24.93 4.63
CA GLU A 258 3.59 -25.71 3.80
C GLU A 258 4.14 -25.92 2.40
N LYS A 259 4.63 -24.86 1.78
CA LYS A 259 5.17 -24.93 0.43
C LYS A 259 6.42 -25.79 0.30
N LEU A 260 7.26 -25.81 1.33
CA LEU A 260 8.53 -26.56 1.32
C LEU A 260 8.39 -28.02 1.77
N THR A 261 7.27 -28.41 2.36
CA THR A 261 7.07 -29.78 2.86
C THR A 261 6.17 -30.60 1.94
N ILE A 262 6.69 -31.73 1.45
CA ILE A 262 5.92 -32.70 0.64
C ILE A 262 4.89 -33.46 1.51
N ASN A 263 5.16 -33.61 2.81
CA ASN A 263 4.25 -34.21 3.78
C ASN A 263 3.95 -33.19 4.89
N PRO A 264 2.68 -32.94 5.21
CA PRO A 264 2.33 -32.03 6.27
C PRO A 264 2.96 -32.47 7.60
N LYS A 265 3.77 -31.60 8.18
CA LYS A 265 4.26 -31.78 9.56
C LYS A 265 3.17 -31.30 10.51
N LYS A 266 3.07 -31.96 11.66
CA LYS A 266 2.20 -31.47 12.72
C LYS A 266 2.79 -30.17 13.31
N TYR A 267 1.93 -29.17 13.52
CA TYR A 267 2.29 -27.93 14.17
C TYR A 267 1.68 -27.89 15.59
N ILE A 268 2.49 -27.52 16.56
CA ILE A 268 2.01 -27.23 17.92
C ILE A 268 2.31 -25.77 18.21
N ILE A 269 1.25 -24.97 18.37
CA ILE A 269 1.36 -23.56 18.72
C ILE A 269 1.02 -23.39 20.21
N LYS A 270 2.03 -23.03 20.99
CA LYS A 270 1.87 -22.78 22.44
C LYS A 270 1.78 -21.31 22.72
N ASN A 271 0.64 -20.89 23.25
CA ASN A 271 0.42 -19.54 23.73
C ASN A 271 0.72 -19.44 25.22
N HIS A 272 1.58 -18.52 25.61
CA HIS A 272 2.05 -18.39 26.99
C HIS A 272 1.47 -17.18 27.69
N ASN A 273 0.50 -16.56 27.53
CA ASN A 273 -0.05 -15.44 28.31
C ASN A 273 -0.78 -14.37 27.49
N ILE A 274 -1.19 -14.72 26.28
CA ILE A 274 -2.02 -13.82 25.48
C ILE A 274 -3.47 -14.24 25.71
N GLU A 275 -4.29 -13.33 26.22
CA GLU A 275 -5.69 -13.62 26.49
C GLU A 275 -6.51 -13.70 25.18
N GLN A 276 -7.51 -14.57 25.15
CA GLN A 276 -8.39 -14.78 23.99
C GLN A 276 -8.98 -13.47 23.42
N LYS A 277 -9.38 -12.56 24.32
CA LYS A 277 -9.95 -11.26 23.92
C LYS A 277 -9.08 -10.46 22.94
N TYR A 278 -7.75 -10.64 22.94
CA TYR A 278 -6.84 -9.94 22.03
C TYR A 278 -6.85 -10.53 20.61
N PHE A 279 -7.17 -11.80 20.49
CA PHE A 279 -7.39 -12.44 19.19
C PHE A 279 -8.79 -12.13 18.65
N ASP A 280 -9.78 -12.00 19.55
CA ASP A 280 -11.19 -11.76 19.17
C ASP A 280 -11.48 -10.30 18.85
N SER A 281 -10.82 -9.37 19.55
CA SER A 281 -11.10 -7.92 19.41
C SER A 281 -10.61 -7.29 18.13
N ASN A 282 -9.80 -7.99 17.37
CA ASN A 282 -9.18 -7.44 16.18
C ASN A 282 -9.50 -8.29 14.93
N PRO A 283 -10.31 -7.78 14.00
CA PRO A 283 -10.62 -8.47 12.75
C PRO A 283 -9.38 -8.90 11.96
N LYS A 284 -8.28 -8.15 12.10
CA LYS A 284 -7.01 -8.46 11.43
C LYS A 284 -6.26 -9.65 12.04
N SER A 285 -6.51 -10.01 13.30
CA SER A 285 -5.89 -11.19 13.91
C SER A 285 -6.29 -12.49 13.23
N LYS A 286 -7.43 -12.50 12.55
CA LYS A 286 -7.94 -13.62 11.78
C LYS A 286 -7.06 -14.01 10.58
N PHE A 287 -6.21 -13.10 10.09
CA PHE A 287 -5.35 -13.32 8.91
C PHE A 287 -4.03 -13.96 9.23
N TRP A 288 -3.59 -13.91 10.44
CA TRP A 288 -2.22 -14.19 10.77
C TRP A 288 -1.90 -15.67 10.78
N PHE A 289 -2.95 -16.47 10.92
CA PHE A 289 -2.89 -17.92 10.94
C PHE A 289 -3.69 -18.52 9.79
N SER A 290 -3.71 -17.84 8.64
CA SER A 290 -4.23 -18.40 7.40
C SER A 290 -3.28 -19.51 6.97
N ILE A 291 -3.59 -20.73 7.38
CA ILE A 291 -2.86 -21.92 7.01
C ILE A 291 -3.89 -22.89 6.46
N ASN A 292 -3.60 -23.47 5.29
CA ASN A 292 -4.45 -24.51 4.73
C ASN A 292 -4.29 -25.80 5.55
N GLU A 293 -5.39 -26.41 5.89
CA GLU A 293 -5.62 -27.79 6.37
C GLU A 293 -4.40 -28.55 6.92
N ILE A 294 -3.71 -28.00 7.90
CA ILE A 294 -2.66 -28.73 8.62
C ILE A 294 -3.18 -29.04 10.01
N ASP A 295 -2.79 -30.20 10.55
CA ASP A 295 -2.98 -30.53 11.96
C ASP A 295 -2.31 -29.48 12.86
N ILE A 296 -3.08 -28.44 13.21
CA ILE A 296 -2.63 -27.42 14.13
C ILE A 296 -3.26 -27.68 15.48
N GLU A 297 -2.42 -28.03 16.43
CA GLU A 297 -2.79 -28.03 17.84
C GLU A 297 -2.49 -26.64 18.41
N PHE A 298 -3.53 -25.86 18.70
CA PHE A 298 -3.39 -24.55 19.29
C PHE A 298 -3.76 -24.59 20.78
N GLU A 299 -2.76 -24.47 21.64
CA GLU A 299 -2.98 -24.42 23.08
C GLU A 299 -3.21 -22.99 23.55
N GLY A 300 -4.36 -22.68 24.11
CA GLY A 300 -4.62 -21.47 24.89
C GLY A 300 -5.46 -20.38 24.23
N CYS A 301 -5.58 -20.30 22.90
CA CYS A 301 -6.48 -19.36 22.21
C CYS A 301 -7.02 -19.96 20.93
N ILE A 302 -8.27 -19.65 20.61
CA ILE A 302 -8.92 -20.08 19.37
C ILE A 302 -8.84 -18.95 18.35
N ILE A 303 -8.30 -19.25 17.18
CA ILE A 303 -8.27 -18.33 16.05
C ILE A 303 -9.48 -18.61 15.18
N LYS A 304 -10.36 -17.62 15.11
CA LYS A 304 -11.62 -17.76 14.35
C LYS A 304 -11.46 -17.25 12.94
N ASP A 305 -12.17 -17.92 12.06
CA ASP A 305 -12.55 -17.62 10.67
C ASP A 305 -11.73 -16.62 9.85
N ARG A 306 -11.52 -16.99 8.61
CA ARG A 306 -10.87 -16.19 7.58
C ARG A 306 -11.78 -15.03 7.18
N PRO A 307 -11.22 -13.86 6.89
CA PRO A 307 -12.00 -12.76 6.35
C PRO A 307 -12.31 -12.98 4.88
N GLU A 308 -13.51 -12.63 4.50
CA GLU A 308 -13.90 -12.52 3.10
C GLU A 308 -13.30 -11.25 2.48
N ILE A 309 -12.96 -11.30 1.19
CA ILE A 309 -12.73 -10.10 0.40
C ILE A 309 -14.08 -9.41 0.23
N PRO A 310 -14.26 -8.20 0.74
CA PRO A 310 -15.59 -7.60 0.81
C PRO A 310 -16.05 -7.07 -0.54
N GLU A 311 -17.36 -6.87 -0.61
CA GLU A 311 -18.02 -6.20 -1.72
C GLU A 311 -17.53 -4.76 -1.88
N ARG A 312 -17.62 -4.27 -3.12
CA ARG A 312 -17.32 -2.89 -3.47
C ARG A 312 -18.22 -1.93 -2.70
N TYR A 313 -17.63 -0.93 -2.08
CA TYR A 313 -18.35 0.23 -1.58
C TYR A 313 -17.46 1.47 -1.62
N PHE A 314 -18.09 2.60 -1.78
CA PHE A 314 -17.42 3.88 -1.75
C PHE A 314 -17.32 4.38 -0.30
N THR A 315 -16.13 4.54 0.19
CA THR A 315 -15.87 5.14 1.52
C THR A 315 -14.73 6.11 1.40
N LEU A 316 -14.96 7.36 1.80
CA LEU A 316 -13.93 8.38 1.78
C LEU A 316 -13.02 8.28 2.98
N GLU A 317 -11.75 8.32 2.69
CA GLU A 317 -10.67 8.50 3.65
C GLU A 317 -9.77 9.64 3.20
N THR A 318 -9.05 10.24 4.14
CA THR A 318 -8.14 11.35 3.84
C THR A 318 -7.14 10.98 2.74
N GLU A 319 -6.55 9.80 2.82
CA GLU A 319 -5.57 9.31 1.86
C GLU A 319 -6.14 9.20 0.43
N MET A 320 -7.34 8.65 0.30
CA MET A 320 -8.01 8.56 -1.00
C MET A 320 -8.33 9.96 -1.55
N THR A 321 -8.82 10.87 -0.70
CA THR A 321 -9.13 12.24 -1.07
C THR A 321 -7.88 12.97 -1.57
N GLU A 322 -6.75 12.78 -0.89
CA GLU A 322 -5.44 13.32 -1.28
C GLU A 322 -4.98 12.78 -2.63
N LYS A 323 -5.08 11.48 -2.87
CA LYS A 323 -4.71 10.85 -4.15
C LYS A 323 -5.61 11.30 -5.30
N LEU A 324 -6.91 11.42 -5.07
CA LEU A 324 -7.83 11.93 -6.08
C LEU A 324 -7.52 13.40 -6.40
N ALA A 325 -7.28 14.23 -5.39
CA ALA A 325 -6.83 15.61 -5.59
C ALA A 325 -5.56 15.67 -6.45
N THR A 326 -4.57 14.81 -6.15
CA THR A 326 -3.32 14.73 -6.91
C THR A 326 -3.58 14.46 -8.40
N ILE A 327 -4.40 13.47 -8.72
CA ILE A 327 -4.73 13.13 -10.11
C ILE A 327 -5.45 14.30 -10.80
N LEU A 328 -6.44 14.91 -10.13
CA LEU A 328 -7.20 16.01 -10.72
C LEU A 328 -6.34 17.29 -10.90
N TYR A 329 -5.43 17.58 -9.98
CA TYR A 329 -4.48 18.69 -10.14
C TYR A 329 -3.57 18.49 -11.35
N ASP A 330 -3.05 17.26 -11.52
CA ASP A 330 -2.24 16.91 -12.69
C ASP A 330 -3.03 17.01 -14.00
N GLN A 331 -4.28 16.55 -14.02
CA GLN A 331 -5.10 16.52 -15.24
C GLN A 331 -5.71 17.87 -15.61
N VAL A 332 -6.16 18.67 -14.62
CA VAL A 332 -7.00 19.85 -14.85
C VAL A 332 -6.22 21.16 -14.67
N LEU A 333 -5.32 21.21 -13.70
CA LEU A 333 -4.69 22.47 -13.29
C LEU A 333 -3.24 22.63 -13.76
N SER A 334 -2.71 21.66 -14.52
CA SER A 334 -1.33 21.66 -15.02
C SER A 334 -0.26 21.77 -13.93
N TYR A 335 -0.52 21.16 -12.77
CA TYR A 335 0.47 21.01 -11.72
C TYR A 335 1.20 19.66 -11.85
N GLU A 336 2.39 19.59 -11.27
CA GLU A 336 3.16 18.37 -11.09
C GLU A 336 3.33 18.09 -9.60
N THR A 337 3.09 16.84 -9.18
CA THR A 337 3.34 16.42 -7.80
C THR A 337 4.84 16.24 -7.57
N ILE A 338 5.43 17.09 -6.73
CA ILE A 338 6.87 17.04 -6.39
C ILE A 338 7.16 16.41 -5.03
N PHE A 339 6.13 16.25 -4.19
CA PHE A 339 6.22 15.57 -2.90
C PHE A 339 4.86 14.98 -2.52
N SER A 340 4.86 13.79 -1.95
CA SER A 340 3.64 13.11 -1.48
C SER A 340 3.93 12.27 -0.24
N ASN A 341 3.08 12.38 0.76
CA ASN A 341 3.17 11.68 2.05
C ASN A 341 1.83 11.03 2.44
N HIS A 342 1.16 10.41 1.48
CA HIS A 342 -0.12 9.74 1.74
C HIS A 342 0.03 8.61 2.75
N GLY A 343 -0.94 8.44 3.64
CA GLY A 343 -0.97 7.37 4.63
C GLY A 343 0.18 7.35 5.64
N GLY A 344 0.86 8.49 5.85
CA GLY A 344 1.99 8.59 6.79
C GLY A 344 3.26 7.87 6.33
N CYS A 345 3.34 7.46 5.09
CA CYS A 345 4.55 6.95 4.43
C CYS A 345 5.27 8.13 3.77
N ALA A 346 6.07 8.82 4.55
CA ALA A 346 6.78 9.99 4.07
C ALA A 346 7.79 9.64 2.99
N LEU A 347 7.72 10.29 1.83
CA LEU A 347 8.88 10.38 0.94
C LEU A 347 10.05 10.97 1.71
N THR A 348 11.23 10.50 1.39
CA THR A 348 12.46 10.97 2.02
C THR A 348 13.11 12.10 1.22
N TYR A 349 12.45 12.56 0.15
CA TYR A 349 12.97 13.60 -0.74
C TYR A 349 11.88 14.40 -1.43
N ILE A 350 12.24 15.60 -1.91
CA ILE A 350 11.45 16.47 -2.78
C ILE A 350 12.05 16.38 -4.18
N LYS A 351 11.23 16.21 -5.21
CA LYS A 351 11.67 16.22 -6.61
C LYS A 351 11.95 17.67 -7.06
N GLY A 352 13.14 17.90 -7.60
CA GLY A 352 13.55 19.16 -8.23
C GLY A 352 13.42 19.09 -9.77
N HIS A 353 13.93 20.11 -10.44
CA HIS A 353 14.11 20.07 -11.90
C HIS A 353 15.23 19.11 -12.30
N ASN A 354 15.14 18.51 -13.48
CA ASN A 354 16.19 17.66 -14.07
C ASN A 354 16.64 16.52 -13.14
N ASP A 355 15.70 15.82 -12.53
CA ASP A 355 15.93 14.70 -11.61
C ASP A 355 16.73 15.04 -10.36
N ILE A 356 16.92 16.32 -10.06
CA ILE A 356 17.48 16.74 -8.79
C ILE A 356 16.52 16.36 -7.68
N ILE A 357 17.03 15.72 -6.65
CA ILE A 357 16.28 15.40 -5.44
C ILE A 357 16.92 16.05 -4.22
N LEU A 358 16.09 16.52 -3.29
CA LEU A 358 16.56 17.04 -2.01
C LEU A 358 15.97 16.23 -0.86
N SER A 359 16.86 15.62 -0.08
CA SER A 359 16.45 14.75 1.03
C SER A 359 15.70 15.50 2.11
N VAL A 360 14.63 14.89 2.61
CA VAL A 360 13.84 15.36 3.74
C VAL A 360 14.22 14.56 4.98
N GLY A 361 14.69 15.22 6.03
CA GLY A 361 15.10 14.57 7.27
C GLY A 361 13.94 13.79 7.92
N GLN A 362 14.22 12.62 8.48
CA GLN A 362 13.19 11.74 9.07
C GLN A 362 12.31 12.40 10.14
N LYS A 363 12.87 13.31 10.91
CA LYS A 363 12.19 14.03 11.99
C LYS A 363 11.62 15.39 11.56
N MET A 364 11.80 15.77 10.30
CA MET A 364 11.33 17.05 9.81
C MET A 364 9.80 17.00 9.64
N PRO A 365 9.04 17.95 10.20
CA PRO A 365 7.64 18.13 9.87
C PRO A 365 7.48 18.36 8.36
N ARG A 366 6.48 17.72 7.78
CA ARG A 366 6.25 17.71 6.33
C ARG A 366 4.76 17.71 6.04
N PRO A 367 4.33 18.29 4.91
CA PRO A 367 2.94 18.26 4.48
C PRO A 367 2.57 16.91 3.86
N ASP A 368 1.28 16.73 3.55
CA ASP A 368 0.79 15.54 2.89
C ASP A 368 1.08 15.55 1.38
N ILE A 369 0.92 16.73 0.70
CA ILE A 369 1.18 16.86 -0.73
C ILE A 369 1.86 18.20 -1.04
N VAL A 370 2.70 18.21 -2.08
CA VAL A 370 3.22 19.46 -2.67
C VAL A 370 3.15 19.38 -4.19
N PHE A 371 2.50 20.40 -4.76
CA PHE A 371 2.35 20.58 -6.19
C PHE A 371 3.22 21.72 -6.70
N ARG A 372 3.68 21.61 -7.95
CA ARG A 372 4.44 22.64 -8.66
C ARG A 372 3.76 23.01 -9.98
N ASN A 373 3.65 24.29 -10.25
CA ASN A 373 3.26 24.81 -11.55
C ASN A 373 4.38 25.69 -12.10
N ASP A 374 5.03 25.23 -13.17
CA ASP A 374 6.18 25.92 -13.77
C ASP A 374 5.81 27.18 -14.55
N GLU A 375 4.64 27.21 -15.16
CA GLU A 375 4.15 28.36 -15.92
C GLU A 375 3.85 29.56 -15.01
N ARG A 376 3.23 29.28 -13.86
CA ARG A 376 2.86 30.29 -12.87
C ARG A 376 3.97 30.60 -11.88
N LYS A 377 5.04 29.81 -11.85
CA LYS A 377 6.08 29.84 -10.81
C LYS A 377 5.47 29.71 -9.40
N GLU A 378 4.61 28.71 -9.23
CA GLU A 378 3.88 28.49 -7.99
C GLU A 378 4.15 27.08 -7.44
N ILE A 379 4.23 27.04 -6.10
CA ILE A 379 4.24 25.80 -5.34
C ILE A 379 3.05 25.83 -4.40
N GLU A 380 2.22 24.80 -4.42
CA GLU A 380 1.13 24.63 -3.47
C GLU A 380 1.44 23.53 -2.48
N ILE A 381 1.43 23.86 -1.20
CA ILE A 381 1.56 22.93 -0.07
C ILE A 381 0.16 22.59 0.41
N ILE A 382 -0.20 21.33 0.36
CA ILE A 382 -1.53 20.84 0.72
C ILE A 382 -1.45 19.89 1.91
N GLU A 383 -2.35 20.07 2.86
CA GLU A 383 -2.56 19.20 4.01
C GLU A 383 -3.93 18.53 3.93
N GLY A 384 -3.99 17.20 3.94
CA GLY A 384 -5.23 16.43 3.88
C GLY A 384 -5.83 16.21 5.27
N LYS A 385 -7.14 16.47 5.43
CA LYS A 385 -7.81 16.28 6.72
C LYS A 385 -9.27 15.87 6.56
N LEU A 386 -9.74 15.12 7.54
CA LEU A 386 -11.18 14.97 7.76
C LEU A 386 -11.74 16.27 8.33
N GLU A 387 -13.00 16.56 8.05
CA GLU A 387 -13.72 17.77 8.54
C GLU A 387 -13.48 18.03 10.03
N ARG A 388 -13.57 17.01 10.87
CA ARG A 388 -13.36 17.10 12.33
C ARG A 388 -11.93 17.41 12.77
N GLU A 389 -10.96 17.34 11.87
CA GLU A 389 -9.52 17.52 12.15
C GLU A 389 -8.94 18.78 11.51
N LEU A 390 -9.77 19.69 11.01
CA LEU A 390 -9.33 20.92 10.33
C LEU A 390 -8.37 21.77 11.15
N SER A 391 -8.65 21.97 12.44
CA SER A 391 -7.78 22.75 13.33
C SER A 391 -6.36 22.18 13.43
N LYS A 392 -6.23 20.86 13.34
CA LYS A 392 -4.94 20.18 13.29
C LYS A 392 -4.23 20.45 11.96
N GLY A 393 -4.96 20.41 10.84
CA GLY A 393 -4.43 20.74 9.51
C GLY A 393 -3.91 22.16 9.43
N ILE A 394 -4.67 23.13 9.92
CA ILE A 394 -4.26 24.55 10.00
C ILE A 394 -2.94 24.68 10.78
N LYS A 395 -2.84 24.05 11.94
CA LYS A 395 -1.59 24.04 12.73
C LYS A 395 -0.42 23.43 11.98
N GLN A 396 -0.65 22.36 11.23
CA GLN A 396 0.39 21.67 10.45
C GLN A 396 0.87 22.52 9.26
N LEU A 397 0.01 23.37 8.68
CA LEU A 397 0.37 24.30 7.61
C LEU A 397 1.07 25.59 8.10
N SER A 398 1.16 25.83 9.42
CA SER A 398 1.78 27.04 9.95
C SER A 398 3.26 27.14 9.54
N ASP A 399 3.74 28.38 9.34
CA ASP A 399 5.14 28.65 8.98
C ASP A 399 6.12 28.11 10.02
N THR A 400 5.76 28.15 11.27
CA THR A 400 6.57 27.62 12.38
C THR A 400 6.72 26.11 12.27
N HIS A 401 5.62 25.39 11.96
CA HIS A 401 5.64 23.93 11.84
C HIS A 401 6.44 23.46 10.62
N LEU A 402 6.21 24.09 9.45
CA LEU A 402 6.84 23.71 8.19
C LEU A 402 8.15 24.44 7.88
N LYS A 403 8.71 25.21 8.79
CA LYS A 403 9.89 26.07 8.57
C LYS A 403 11.03 25.34 7.84
N GLY A 404 11.38 24.14 8.29
CA GLY A 404 12.46 23.35 7.69
C GLY A 404 12.12 22.90 6.26
N PHE A 405 10.92 22.41 6.05
CA PHE A 405 10.44 21.93 4.75
C PHE A 405 10.33 23.07 3.73
N ILE A 406 9.78 24.21 4.14
CA ILE A 406 9.72 25.42 3.30
C ILE A 406 11.14 25.89 2.93
N GLY A 407 12.12 25.76 3.85
CA GLY A 407 13.52 26.05 3.55
C GLY A 407 14.09 25.20 2.42
N LEU A 408 13.75 23.90 2.40
CA LEU A 408 14.16 23.00 1.31
C LEU A 408 13.46 23.38 -0.02
N LEU A 409 12.17 23.71 0.01
CA LEU A 409 11.46 24.18 -1.19
C LEU A 409 12.09 25.45 -1.77
N LYS A 410 12.41 26.44 -0.94
CA LYS A 410 13.07 27.67 -1.37
C LYS A 410 14.49 27.45 -1.93
N GLN A 411 15.17 26.40 -1.47
CA GLN A 411 16.47 26.01 -2.01
C GLN A 411 16.35 25.42 -3.43
N LEU A 412 15.32 24.60 -3.67
CA LEU A 412 15.06 24.00 -4.98
C LEU A 412 14.40 24.98 -5.96
N TYR A 413 13.57 25.88 -5.44
CA TYR A 413 12.67 26.74 -6.20
C TYR A 413 12.71 28.20 -5.67
N PRO A 414 13.84 28.88 -5.77
CA PRO A 414 14.02 30.22 -5.17
C PRO A 414 13.07 31.27 -5.73
N ASP A 415 12.66 31.13 -7.00
CA ASP A 415 11.83 32.09 -7.73
C ASP A 415 10.34 31.76 -7.71
N TYR A 416 9.93 30.75 -6.92
CA TYR A 416 8.53 30.31 -6.87
C TYR A 416 7.81 30.91 -5.66
N THR A 417 6.56 31.31 -5.88
CA THR A 417 5.65 31.69 -4.81
C THR A 417 5.10 30.45 -4.13
N ILE A 418 5.23 30.36 -2.81
CA ILE A 418 4.71 29.24 -2.02
C ILE A 418 3.33 29.60 -1.48
N LYS A 419 2.31 28.85 -1.86
CA LYS A 419 0.94 28.91 -1.37
C LYS A 419 0.64 27.70 -0.48
N LYS A 420 -0.37 27.81 0.38
CA LYS A 420 -0.80 26.74 1.29
C LYS A 420 -2.30 26.58 1.23
N GLY A 421 -2.77 25.35 1.41
CA GLY A 421 -4.18 25.08 1.41
C GLY A 421 -4.52 23.71 1.99
N LEU A 422 -5.81 23.44 2.09
CA LEU A 422 -6.38 22.23 2.67
C LEU A 422 -7.05 21.37 1.60
N CYS A 423 -6.87 20.07 1.72
CA CYS A 423 -7.65 19.06 1.04
C CYS A 423 -8.53 18.37 2.09
N ILE A 424 -9.85 18.42 1.96
CA ILE A 424 -10.74 17.96 3.03
C ILE A 424 -11.75 16.91 2.55
N THR A 425 -12.04 15.98 3.43
CA THR A 425 -13.19 15.08 3.32
C THR A 425 -14.29 15.63 4.20
N ILE A 426 -15.44 15.94 3.63
CA ILE A 426 -16.58 16.57 4.30
C ILE A 426 -17.85 15.72 4.23
N SER A 427 -18.81 16.00 5.08
CA SER A 427 -20.08 15.27 5.13
C SER A 427 -20.96 15.51 3.90
N SER A 428 -20.99 16.76 3.39
CA SER A 428 -21.68 17.14 2.16
C SER A 428 -21.03 18.35 1.54
N ILE A 429 -20.93 18.36 0.21
CA ILE A 429 -20.36 19.48 -0.55
C ILE A 429 -21.17 20.78 -0.38
N ASP A 430 -22.46 20.69 -0.08
CA ASP A 430 -23.32 21.84 0.17
C ASP A 430 -22.86 22.66 1.39
N CYS A 431 -22.06 22.06 2.26
CA CYS A 431 -21.52 22.71 3.46
C CYS A 431 -20.21 23.47 3.23
N ILE A 432 -19.67 23.50 2.01
CA ILE A 432 -18.33 24.06 1.72
C ILE A 432 -18.18 25.53 2.16
N ASN A 433 -19.24 26.31 2.08
CA ASN A 433 -19.21 27.72 2.47
C ASN A 433 -18.88 27.98 3.96
N LYS A 434 -19.02 26.96 4.82
CA LYS A 434 -18.59 27.04 6.23
C LYS A 434 -17.08 27.21 6.40
N TYR A 435 -16.32 26.95 5.34
CA TYR A 435 -14.85 26.97 5.36
C TYR A 435 -14.27 28.19 4.63
N SER A 436 -15.09 29.20 4.27
CA SER A 436 -14.63 30.40 3.58
C SER A 436 -13.70 31.26 4.45
N ASP A 437 -13.90 31.25 5.77
CA ASP A 437 -13.23 32.17 6.70
C ASP A 437 -12.06 31.48 7.47
N ILE A 438 -11.58 30.31 7.03
CA ILE A 438 -10.45 29.66 7.66
C ILE A 438 -9.12 30.24 7.16
N GLU A 439 -8.07 30.16 7.99
CA GLU A 439 -6.75 30.74 7.73
C GLU A 439 -6.12 30.28 6.40
N PHE A 440 -6.32 29.03 6.01
CA PHE A 440 -5.84 28.50 4.73
C PHE A 440 -7.02 28.05 3.86
N PRO A 441 -7.05 28.43 2.56
CA PRO A 441 -8.16 28.09 1.69
C PRO A 441 -8.29 26.57 1.50
N VAL A 442 -9.54 26.12 1.36
CA VAL A 442 -9.82 24.76 0.89
C VAL A 442 -9.53 24.69 -0.61
N LYS A 443 -8.58 23.86 -0.99
CA LYS A 443 -8.14 23.68 -2.38
C LYS A 443 -8.80 22.49 -3.05
N PHE A 444 -9.23 21.53 -2.27
CA PHE A 444 -10.00 20.38 -2.73
C PHE A 444 -10.91 19.91 -1.60
N ALA A 445 -12.15 19.62 -1.94
CA ALA A 445 -13.09 19.00 -1.01
C ALA A 445 -13.86 17.87 -1.71
N LEU A 446 -14.09 16.78 -1.00
CA LEU A 446 -14.81 15.62 -1.47
C LEU A 446 -15.77 15.13 -0.39
N ASP A 447 -17.03 14.84 -0.76
CA ASP A 447 -18.02 14.31 0.17
C ASP A 447 -18.28 12.80 0.05
N ASN A 448 -19.11 12.29 0.95
CA ASN A 448 -19.45 10.86 1.00
C ASN A 448 -20.31 10.37 -0.17
N GLU A 449 -20.91 11.27 -0.94
CA GLU A 449 -21.68 10.94 -2.14
C GLU A 449 -20.80 10.92 -3.40
N GLY A 450 -19.55 11.43 -3.30
CA GLY A 450 -18.62 11.56 -4.42
C GLY A 450 -18.61 12.92 -5.09
N TYR A 451 -19.37 13.91 -4.58
CA TYR A 451 -19.27 15.28 -5.07
C TYR A 451 -17.99 15.94 -4.60
N PHE A 452 -17.38 16.73 -5.48
CA PHE A 452 -16.16 17.42 -5.16
C PHE A 452 -16.12 18.84 -5.71
N ILE A 453 -15.28 19.65 -5.08
CA ILE A 453 -14.86 20.97 -5.55
C ILE A 453 -13.36 20.96 -5.78
N LEU A 454 -12.97 21.49 -6.92
CA LEU A 454 -11.58 21.77 -7.29
C LEU A 454 -11.47 23.29 -7.53
N PRO A 455 -10.39 23.98 -7.10
CA PRO A 455 -10.25 25.42 -7.22
C PRO A 455 -10.30 25.95 -8.64
#